data_caa230cc8caa99245ee645bb724b9e3e
#
_entry.id   caa230cc8caa99245ee645bb724b9e3e
#
_cell.length_a   1.000
_cell.length_b   1.000
_cell.length_c   1.000
_cell.angle_alpha   90.00
_cell.angle_beta   90.00
_cell.angle_gamma   90.00
#
_symmetry.space_group_name_H-M   'P 1'
#
loop_
_entity.id
_entity.type
_entity.pdbx_description
1 polymer ?
#
loop_
_entity_poly.entity_id
_entity_poly.type
_entity_poly.pdbx_seq_one_letter_code
_entity_poly.pdbx_strand_id
1 'polypeptide(L)'
;MADHYHDPSDVKRLRELKQLAPTEFDAWLGLEKTVAREDGAIPRKYRELIAVAVALTTQCPYCIEAHAKAAKKNGATREEIAEATFLAAALRAGAAATHGTLALKLFDEA
;
A
#
# COMPACT_ATOMS: atom_id res chain seq x y z
N MET A 1 -20.67 18.88 -6.09
CA MET A 1 -19.41 19.10 -5.41
C MET A 1 -19.15 17.98 -4.42
N ALA A 2 -17.98 17.45 -4.40
CA ALA A 2 -17.62 16.41 -3.44
C ALA A 2 -17.46 17.02 -2.05
N ASP A 3 -18.16 16.45 -1.06
CA ASP A 3 -18.06 16.87 0.33
C ASP A 3 -16.98 16.09 1.08
N HIS A 4 -16.25 15.21 0.39
CA HIS A 4 -15.27 14.32 0.98
C HIS A 4 -13.87 14.79 0.67
N TYR A 5 -12.98 14.67 1.65
CA TYR A 5 -11.56 14.94 1.48
C TYR A 5 -10.97 14.05 0.38
N HIS A 6 -11.37 12.80 0.34
CA HIS A 6 -11.02 11.87 -0.73
C HIS A 6 -12.25 11.04 -1.12
N ASP A 7 -12.24 10.57 -2.36
CA ASP A 7 -13.33 9.79 -2.95
C ASP A 7 -12.73 8.75 -3.89
N PRO A 8 -13.33 7.55 -3.99
CA PRO A 8 -12.82 6.52 -4.90
C PRO A 8 -12.67 6.99 -6.35
N SER A 9 -13.53 7.91 -6.79
CA SER A 9 -13.47 8.46 -8.14
C SER A 9 -12.25 9.35 -8.40
N ASP A 10 -11.54 9.75 -7.35
CA ASP A 10 -10.35 10.60 -7.49
C ASP A 10 -9.28 9.94 -8.36
N VAL A 11 -9.21 8.59 -8.39
CA VAL A 11 -8.24 7.87 -9.20
C VAL A 11 -8.36 8.19 -10.69
N LYS A 12 -9.54 8.64 -11.14
CA LYS A 12 -9.73 9.05 -12.54
C LYS A 12 -8.87 10.26 -12.90
N ARG A 13 -8.47 11.03 -11.90
CA ARG A 13 -7.61 12.20 -12.09
C ARG A 13 -6.13 11.84 -12.32
N LEU A 14 -5.77 10.57 -12.21
CA LEU A 14 -4.43 10.11 -12.59
C LEU A 14 -4.09 10.51 -14.03
N ARG A 15 -5.08 10.55 -14.93
CA ARG A 15 -4.84 10.99 -16.31
C ARG A 15 -4.35 12.44 -16.39
N GLU A 16 -4.76 13.29 -15.44
CA GLU A 16 -4.27 14.66 -15.37
C GLU A 16 -2.79 14.68 -14.98
N LEU A 17 -2.40 13.83 -14.02
CA LEU A 17 -1.00 13.69 -13.64
C LEU A 17 -0.16 13.21 -14.82
N LYS A 18 -0.69 12.28 -15.62
CA LYS A 18 0.00 11.83 -16.83
C LYS A 18 0.20 12.97 -17.83
N GLN A 19 -0.81 13.82 -17.98
CA GLN A 19 -0.73 14.96 -18.91
C GLN A 19 0.26 16.00 -18.43
N LEU A 20 0.33 16.23 -17.11
CA LEU A 20 1.18 17.26 -16.52
C LEU A 20 2.62 16.81 -16.32
N ALA A 21 2.86 15.52 -16.05
CA ALA A 21 4.18 14.97 -15.79
C ALA A 21 4.31 13.59 -16.46
N PRO A 22 4.34 13.53 -17.80
CA PRO A 22 4.30 12.26 -18.52
C PRO A 22 5.53 11.38 -18.28
N THR A 23 6.71 11.96 -18.14
CA THR A 23 7.93 11.20 -17.91
C THR A 23 7.89 10.45 -16.59
N GLU A 24 7.56 11.16 -15.53
CA GLU A 24 7.46 10.58 -14.19
C GLU A 24 6.31 9.59 -14.09
N PHE A 25 5.15 9.97 -14.64
CA PHE A 25 3.98 9.11 -14.60
C PHE A 25 4.25 7.78 -15.31
N ASP A 26 4.85 7.81 -16.49
CA ASP A 26 5.11 6.60 -17.27
C ASP A 26 6.11 5.69 -16.57
N ALA A 27 7.13 6.24 -15.93
CA ALA A 27 8.09 5.46 -15.13
C ALA A 27 7.40 4.78 -13.96
N TRP A 28 6.55 5.51 -13.23
CA TRP A 28 5.78 4.97 -12.12
C TRP A 28 4.80 3.89 -12.59
N LEU A 29 4.08 4.15 -13.68
CA LEU A 29 3.13 3.17 -14.23
C LEU A 29 3.83 1.89 -14.67
N GLY A 30 5.05 2.02 -15.21
CA GLY A 30 5.87 0.87 -15.58
C GLY A 30 6.21 0.01 -14.36
N LEU A 31 6.56 0.64 -13.24
CA LEU A 31 6.81 -0.07 -11.99
C LEU A 31 5.54 -0.77 -11.49
N GLU A 32 4.41 -0.07 -11.51
CA GLU A 32 3.12 -0.63 -11.09
C GLU A 32 2.76 -1.88 -11.89
N LYS A 33 2.97 -1.85 -13.21
CA LYS A 33 2.70 -3.00 -14.08
C LYS A 33 3.66 -4.15 -13.79
N THR A 34 4.92 -3.85 -13.56
CA THR A 34 5.94 -4.87 -13.30
C THR A 34 5.64 -5.62 -12.01
N VAL A 35 5.30 -4.91 -10.94
CA VAL A 35 5.03 -5.57 -9.65
C VAL A 35 3.71 -6.35 -9.64
N ALA A 36 2.84 -6.08 -10.61
CA ALA A 36 1.55 -6.79 -10.75
C ALA A 36 1.62 -8.00 -11.68
N ARG A 37 2.81 -8.37 -12.17
CA ARG A 37 2.93 -9.49 -13.11
C ARG A 37 2.54 -10.82 -12.50
N GLU A 38 2.10 -11.76 -13.36
CA GLU A 38 1.65 -13.08 -12.94
C GLU A 38 2.78 -14.09 -12.75
N ASP A 39 3.91 -13.88 -13.39
CA ASP A 39 5.00 -14.84 -13.49
C ASP A 39 6.13 -14.64 -12.49
N GLY A 40 5.90 -13.85 -11.45
CA GLY A 40 6.90 -13.63 -10.42
C GLY A 40 7.01 -14.79 -9.44
N ALA A 41 8.08 -14.78 -8.64
CA ALA A 41 8.31 -15.80 -7.62
C ALA A 41 7.22 -15.80 -6.55
N ILE A 42 6.60 -14.65 -6.27
CA ILE A 42 5.49 -14.53 -5.32
C ILE A 42 4.19 -14.62 -6.12
N PRO A 43 3.33 -15.63 -5.86
CA PRO A 43 2.03 -15.73 -6.54
C PRO A 43 1.20 -14.46 -6.37
N ARG A 44 0.37 -14.15 -7.36
CA ARG A 44 -0.41 -12.91 -7.42
C ARG A 44 -1.26 -12.69 -6.17
N LYS A 45 -1.90 -13.74 -5.65
CA LYS A 45 -2.70 -13.62 -4.43
C LYS A 45 -1.89 -13.01 -3.28
N TYR A 46 -0.68 -13.50 -3.09
CA TYR A 46 0.18 -13.02 -2.00
C TYR A 46 0.74 -11.64 -2.27
N ARG A 47 1.01 -11.32 -3.54
CA ARG A 47 1.39 -9.94 -3.90
C ARG A 47 0.30 -8.96 -3.53
N GLU A 48 -0.97 -9.32 -3.77
CA GLU A 48 -2.09 -8.45 -3.43
C GLU A 48 -2.29 -8.34 -1.91
N LEU A 49 -2.06 -9.42 -1.16
CA LEU A 49 -2.12 -9.38 0.31
C LEU A 49 -1.00 -8.50 0.87
N ILE A 50 0.20 -8.58 0.31
CA ILE A 50 1.31 -7.70 0.68
C ILE A 50 0.95 -6.25 0.37
N ALA A 51 0.36 -5.99 -0.79
CA ALA A 51 -0.06 -4.65 -1.19
C ALA A 51 -1.11 -4.09 -0.23
N VAL A 52 -2.08 -4.91 0.20
CA VAL A 52 -3.06 -4.50 1.22
C VAL A 52 -2.35 -4.11 2.52
N ALA A 53 -1.43 -4.95 2.99
CA ALA A 53 -0.69 -4.67 4.23
C ALA A 53 0.08 -3.35 4.14
N VAL A 54 0.78 -3.12 3.02
CA VAL A 54 1.52 -1.87 2.80
C VAL A 54 0.57 -0.68 2.73
N ALA A 55 -0.57 -0.83 2.02
CA ALA A 55 -1.57 0.23 1.90
C ALA A 55 -2.14 0.63 3.25
N LEU A 56 -2.35 -0.35 4.14
CA LEU A 56 -2.82 -0.08 5.50
C LEU A 56 -1.79 0.73 6.29
N THR A 57 -0.50 0.45 6.11
CA THR A 57 0.55 1.17 6.83
C THR A 57 0.82 2.55 6.25
N THR A 58 0.65 2.74 4.95
CA THR A 58 0.81 4.04 4.30
C THR A 58 -0.47 4.88 4.33
N GLN A 59 -1.57 4.29 4.83
CA GLN A 59 -2.86 4.97 4.97
C GLN A 59 -3.37 5.51 3.64
N CYS A 60 -3.30 4.69 2.59
CA CYS A 60 -3.74 5.08 1.26
C CYS A 60 -5.11 4.44 0.95
N PRO A 61 -6.21 5.20 1.08
CA PRO A 61 -7.55 4.63 0.84
C PRO A 61 -7.73 4.13 -0.60
N TYR A 62 -7.12 4.78 -1.57
CA TYR A 62 -7.20 4.35 -2.97
C TYR A 62 -6.50 3.01 -3.19
N CYS A 63 -5.35 2.82 -2.54
CA CYS A 63 -4.60 1.57 -2.61
C CYS A 63 -5.33 0.44 -1.89
N ILE A 64 -5.93 0.74 -0.73
CA ILE A 64 -6.72 -0.24 0.03
C ILE A 64 -7.86 -0.75 -0.84
N GLU A 65 -8.61 0.13 -1.48
CA GLU A 65 -9.72 -0.28 -2.33
C GLU A 65 -9.23 -1.13 -3.50
N ALA A 66 -8.23 -0.66 -4.24
CA ALA A 66 -7.75 -1.35 -5.42
C ALA A 66 -7.22 -2.75 -5.08
N HIS A 67 -6.40 -2.86 -4.04
CA HIS A 67 -5.72 -4.11 -3.72
C HIS A 67 -6.58 -5.08 -2.91
N ALA A 68 -7.52 -4.60 -2.10
CA ALA A 68 -8.49 -5.49 -1.46
C ALA A 68 -9.37 -6.18 -2.51
N LYS A 69 -9.82 -5.43 -3.50
CA LYS A 69 -10.62 -6.00 -4.60
C LYS A 69 -9.78 -6.96 -5.44
N ALA A 70 -8.54 -6.60 -5.75
CA ALA A 70 -7.64 -7.47 -6.51
C ALA A 70 -7.28 -8.73 -5.72
N ALA A 71 -7.11 -8.63 -4.42
CA ALA A 71 -6.85 -9.79 -3.56
C ALA A 71 -8.01 -10.79 -3.64
N LYS A 72 -9.24 -10.30 -3.53
CA LYS A 72 -10.43 -11.16 -3.66
C LYS A 72 -10.47 -11.83 -5.04
N LYS A 73 -10.22 -11.09 -6.08
CA LYS A 73 -10.20 -11.59 -7.46
C LYS A 73 -9.14 -12.68 -7.65
N ASN A 74 -8.05 -12.62 -6.91
CA ASN A 74 -6.96 -13.58 -6.99
C ASN A 74 -7.06 -14.67 -5.92
N GLY A 75 -8.22 -14.84 -5.28
CA GLY A 75 -8.51 -15.98 -4.42
C GLY A 75 -8.21 -15.78 -2.94
N ALA A 76 -7.93 -14.56 -2.50
CA ALA A 76 -7.72 -14.30 -1.08
C ALA A 76 -9.06 -14.44 -0.31
N THR A 77 -8.96 -14.89 0.93
CA THR A 77 -10.10 -15.04 1.83
C THR A 77 -10.19 -13.85 2.78
N ARG A 78 -11.35 -13.72 3.42
CA ARG A 78 -11.53 -12.68 4.45
C ARG A 78 -10.56 -12.88 5.61
N GLU A 79 -10.32 -14.14 5.97
CA GLU A 79 -9.38 -14.50 7.03
C GLU A 79 -7.96 -14.05 6.68
N GLU A 80 -7.56 -14.25 5.43
CA GLU A 80 -6.23 -13.81 4.96
C GLU A 80 -6.10 -12.29 5.01
N ILE A 81 -7.14 -11.56 4.64
CA ILE A 81 -7.17 -10.09 4.76
C ILE A 81 -7.02 -9.68 6.23
N ALA A 82 -7.76 -10.33 7.13
CA ALA A 82 -7.69 -10.02 8.55
C ALA A 82 -6.29 -10.30 9.12
N GLU A 83 -5.69 -11.43 8.76
CA GLU A 83 -4.34 -11.76 9.23
C GLU A 83 -3.30 -10.80 8.68
N ALA A 84 -3.39 -10.42 7.41
CA ALA A 84 -2.51 -9.42 6.82
C ALA A 84 -2.63 -8.08 7.56
N THR A 85 -3.84 -7.71 7.96
CA THR A 85 -4.10 -6.48 8.73
C THR A 85 -3.33 -6.49 10.05
N PHE A 86 -3.42 -7.58 10.81
CA PHE A 86 -2.75 -7.63 12.11
C PHE A 86 -1.26 -7.86 12.00
N LEU A 87 -0.79 -8.51 10.94
CA LEU A 87 0.64 -8.58 10.66
C LEU A 87 1.21 -7.17 10.41
N ALA A 88 0.51 -6.38 9.61
CA ALA A 88 0.90 -4.99 9.36
C ALA A 88 0.90 -4.17 10.65
N ALA A 89 -0.12 -4.32 11.49
CA ALA A 89 -0.22 -3.62 12.77
C ALA A 89 0.92 -4.01 13.71
N ALA A 90 1.23 -5.29 13.79
CA ALA A 90 2.31 -5.78 14.65
C ALA A 90 3.67 -5.24 14.23
N LEU A 91 3.94 -5.20 12.92
CA LEU A 91 5.20 -4.68 12.42
C LEU A 91 5.33 -3.18 12.64
N ARG A 92 4.25 -2.42 12.51
CA ARG A 92 4.27 -1.00 12.83
C ARG A 92 4.54 -0.76 14.31
N ALA A 93 3.89 -1.51 15.18
CA ALA A 93 4.12 -1.43 16.63
C ALA A 93 5.56 -1.81 16.95
N GLY A 94 6.06 -2.89 16.35
CA GLY A 94 7.44 -3.33 16.55
C GLY A 94 8.45 -2.28 16.07
N ALA A 95 8.21 -1.66 14.94
CA ALA A 95 9.07 -0.60 14.43
C ALA A 95 9.11 0.58 15.38
N ALA A 96 7.95 1.00 15.90
CA ALA A 96 7.88 2.11 16.85
C ALA A 96 8.64 1.78 18.13
N ALA A 97 8.42 0.59 18.67
CA ALA A 97 9.10 0.15 19.90
C ALA A 97 10.62 0.08 19.71
N THR A 98 11.06 -0.48 18.59
CA THR A 98 12.50 -0.62 18.30
C THR A 98 13.15 0.75 18.11
N HIS A 99 12.47 1.68 17.39
CA HIS A 99 12.98 3.04 17.24
C HIS A 99 13.03 3.80 18.57
N GLY A 100 12.28 3.37 19.59
CA GLY A 100 12.38 3.94 20.93
C GLY A 100 13.78 3.81 21.52
N THR A 101 14.54 2.79 21.12
CA THR A 101 15.94 2.66 21.56
C THR A 101 16.81 3.80 21.05
N LEU A 102 16.56 4.26 19.83
CA LEU A 102 17.23 5.43 19.26
C LEU A 102 16.86 6.70 20.04
N ALA A 103 15.58 6.85 20.36
CA ALA A 103 15.12 8.00 21.14
C ALA A 103 15.81 8.07 22.51
N LEU A 104 15.96 6.93 23.21
CA LEU A 104 16.67 6.88 24.48
C LEU A 104 18.15 7.24 24.31
N LYS A 105 18.78 6.70 23.28
CA LYS A 105 20.19 6.99 22.99
C LYS A 105 20.40 8.48 22.77
N LEU A 106 19.58 9.10 21.93
CA LEU A 106 19.71 10.52 21.63
C LEU A 106 19.39 11.40 22.84
N PHE A 107 18.43 10.99 23.65
CA PHE A 107 18.09 11.69 24.89
C PHE A 107 19.29 11.68 25.86
N ASP A 108 19.95 10.54 26.01
CA ASP A 108 21.08 10.38 26.93
C ASP A 108 22.31 11.18 26.47
N GLU A 109 22.45 11.37 25.15
CA GLU A 109 23.59 12.12 24.58
C GLU A 109 23.39 13.63 24.56
N ALA A 110 22.19 14.11 24.89
CA ALA A 110 21.88 15.54 24.82
C ALA A 110 22.54 16.36 25.95
#